data_fffb937646f826529ee9a8804cfe5c95
#
_entry.id   fffb937646f826529ee9a8804cfe5c95
#
_cell.length_a   1.000
_cell.length_b   1.000
_cell.length_c   1.000
_cell.angle_alpha   90.00
_cell.angle_beta   90.00
_cell.angle_gamma   90.00
#
_symmetry.space_group_name_H-M   'P 1'
#
loop_
_entity.id
_entity.type
_entity.pdbx_description
1 polymer ?
#
loop_
_entity_poly.entity_id
_entity_poly.type
_entity_poly.pdbx_seq_one_letter_code
_entity_poly.pdbx_strand_id
1 'polypeptide(L)'
;TKGVGVLALVMIAPAAFAALRGWPGAKLHAKNWRFWCGPLFFAAAAALWLVPMVTTALSQNEPEYRAYLNDILFRQTAGRYSKSWDHAQPWWYHFGVMASMWWPAMFALPWAIPAWRRRLRRRDARYLLPLAWWAFVVLFFSIPGGKRDVYILPALPMACLALAPLLPGIVRKLWPRRIAFVVGLALAVVFFVAGAWMWFGEPKFETKFVMERGYTDGGRAAAGLLLAIGAWGLGALAWHRVRRGVHGLIWLLAGTWVLFSLIGYPLLNDSTSARGLM
;
A
#
# COMPACT_ATOMS: atom_id res chain seq x y z
N THR A 1 -7.64 -5.40 -16.77
CA THR A 1 -6.33 -5.00 -16.23
C THR A 1 -5.69 -4.00 -17.20
N LYS A 2 -5.29 -2.83 -16.71
CA LYS A 2 -4.77 -1.71 -17.52
C LYS A 2 -3.31 -1.94 -18.01
N GLY A 3 -2.92 -3.14 -18.42
CA GLY A 3 -1.60 -3.45 -18.99
C GLY A 3 -0.41 -3.36 -18.03
N VAL A 4 -0.58 -2.70 -16.87
CA VAL A 4 0.50 -2.44 -15.90
C VAL A 4 1.06 -3.72 -15.27
N GLY A 5 0.33 -4.83 -15.31
CA GLY A 5 0.80 -6.13 -14.81
C GLY A 5 2.06 -6.64 -15.50
N VAL A 6 2.29 -6.26 -16.75
CA VAL A 6 3.51 -6.60 -17.52
C VAL A 6 4.77 -6.05 -16.85
N LEU A 7 4.66 -4.97 -16.08
CA LEU A 7 5.79 -4.39 -15.35
C LEU A 7 6.42 -5.37 -14.35
N ALA A 8 5.67 -6.38 -13.88
CA ALA A 8 6.23 -7.43 -13.03
C ALA A 8 7.39 -8.19 -13.71
N LEU A 9 7.40 -8.29 -15.04
CA LEU A 9 8.47 -8.90 -15.79
C LEU A 9 9.81 -8.16 -15.68
N VAL A 10 9.79 -6.87 -15.36
CA VAL A 10 11.01 -6.08 -15.10
C VAL A 10 11.82 -6.66 -13.93
N MET A 11 11.16 -7.41 -13.01
CA MET A 11 11.86 -8.09 -11.91
C MET A 11 12.80 -9.22 -12.37
N ILE A 12 12.67 -9.67 -13.59
CA ILE A 12 13.64 -10.61 -14.18
C ILE A 12 15.04 -9.96 -14.23
N ALA A 13 15.13 -8.65 -14.49
CA ALA A 13 16.41 -7.95 -14.63
C ALA A 13 17.26 -7.98 -13.34
N PRO A 14 16.77 -7.55 -12.15
CA PRO A 14 17.56 -7.65 -10.92
C PRO A 14 17.81 -9.11 -10.49
N ALA A 15 16.90 -10.05 -10.80
CA ALA A 15 17.11 -11.47 -10.53
C ALA A 15 18.25 -12.04 -11.41
N ALA A 16 18.22 -11.76 -12.71
CA ALA A 16 19.27 -12.14 -13.63
C ALA A 16 20.62 -11.48 -13.26
N PHE A 17 20.61 -10.19 -12.93
CA PHE A 17 21.82 -9.50 -12.49
C PHE A 17 22.45 -10.17 -11.27
N ALA A 18 21.65 -10.48 -10.23
CA ALA A 18 22.16 -11.14 -9.03
C ALA A 18 22.74 -12.54 -9.34
N ALA A 19 22.05 -13.32 -10.19
CA ALA A 19 22.50 -14.64 -10.57
C ALA A 19 23.76 -14.61 -11.42
N LEU A 20 23.87 -13.72 -12.41
CA LEU A 20 25.05 -13.56 -13.26
C LEU A 20 26.27 -13.06 -12.48
N ARG A 21 26.05 -12.24 -11.46
CA ARG A 21 27.11 -11.76 -10.56
C ARG A 21 27.44 -12.72 -9.42
N GLY A 22 26.84 -13.91 -9.40
CA GLY A 22 27.11 -14.94 -8.40
C GLY A 22 26.71 -14.53 -6.97
N TRP A 23 25.64 -13.76 -6.80
CA TRP A 23 25.17 -13.37 -5.49
C TRP A 23 24.67 -14.60 -4.70
N PRO A 24 25.01 -14.76 -3.43
CA PRO A 24 24.52 -15.86 -2.62
C PRO A 24 22.98 -15.93 -2.61
N GLY A 25 22.44 -17.13 -2.86
CA GLY A 25 21.00 -17.36 -2.92
C GLY A 25 20.32 -17.01 -4.23
N ALA A 26 21.00 -16.36 -5.18
CA ALA A 26 20.49 -16.10 -6.52
C ALA A 26 21.00 -17.18 -7.49
N LYS A 27 20.12 -18.11 -7.88
CA LYS A 27 20.44 -19.12 -8.90
C LYS A 27 19.40 -19.03 -10.01
N LEU A 28 19.87 -18.82 -11.24
CA LEU A 28 19.04 -18.98 -12.43
C LEU A 28 18.98 -20.48 -12.75
N HIS A 29 17.82 -21.08 -12.56
CA HIS A 29 17.57 -22.47 -12.93
C HIS A 29 17.14 -22.61 -14.40
N ALA A 30 17.71 -21.79 -15.30
CA ALA A 30 17.33 -21.76 -16.70
C ALA A 30 17.49 -23.11 -17.42
N LYS A 31 18.33 -24.01 -16.92
CA LYS A 31 18.44 -25.41 -17.42
C LYS A 31 17.30 -26.32 -16.94
N ASN A 32 16.53 -25.90 -15.93
CA ASN A 32 15.40 -26.68 -15.43
C ASN A 32 14.14 -26.25 -16.20
N TRP A 33 13.46 -27.18 -16.86
CA TRP A 33 12.23 -26.93 -17.61
C TRP A 33 11.13 -26.25 -16.75
N ARG A 34 11.09 -26.55 -15.44
CA ARG A 34 10.14 -25.93 -14.49
C ARG A 34 10.32 -24.43 -14.36
N PHE A 35 11.52 -23.91 -14.62
CA PHE A 35 11.75 -22.46 -14.64
C PHE A 35 10.93 -21.78 -15.76
N TRP A 36 10.80 -22.43 -16.91
CA TRP A 36 10.08 -21.90 -18.07
C TRP A 36 8.56 -22.07 -17.95
N CYS A 37 8.06 -22.90 -17.02
CA CYS A 37 6.64 -22.99 -16.73
C CYS A 37 6.05 -21.64 -16.29
N GLY A 38 6.78 -20.84 -15.54
CA GLY A 38 6.32 -19.52 -15.07
C GLY A 38 5.97 -18.58 -16.25
N PRO A 39 6.93 -18.26 -17.14
CA PRO A 39 6.66 -17.48 -18.36
C PRO A 39 5.57 -18.09 -19.24
N LEU A 40 5.53 -19.43 -19.38
CA LEU A 40 4.51 -20.11 -20.16
C LEU A 40 3.11 -19.93 -19.58
N PHE A 41 2.94 -20.15 -18.28
CA PHE A 41 1.65 -19.92 -17.61
C PHE A 41 1.23 -18.45 -17.66
N PHE A 42 2.17 -17.52 -17.53
CA PHE A 42 1.89 -16.10 -17.69
C PHE A 42 1.37 -15.80 -19.10
N ALA A 43 2.06 -16.30 -20.13
CA ALA A 43 1.65 -16.12 -21.52
C ALA A 43 0.29 -16.77 -21.80
N ALA A 44 0.06 -17.98 -21.29
CA ALA A 44 -1.22 -18.67 -21.43
C ALA A 44 -2.37 -17.91 -20.75
N ALA A 45 -2.17 -17.42 -19.52
CA ALA A 45 -3.17 -16.63 -18.80
C ALA A 45 -3.46 -15.29 -19.50
N ALA A 46 -2.46 -14.64 -20.06
CA ALA A 46 -2.63 -13.43 -20.87
C ALA A 46 -3.38 -13.74 -22.17
N ALA A 47 -3.00 -14.82 -22.86
CA ALA A 47 -3.63 -15.24 -24.11
C ALA A 47 -5.10 -15.64 -23.93
N LEU A 48 -5.45 -16.25 -22.80
CA LEU A 48 -6.82 -16.66 -22.50
C LEU A 48 -7.82 -15.51 -22.58
N TRP A 49 -7.38 -14.30 -22.24
CA TRP A 49 -8.19 -13.09 -22.34
C TRP A 49 -7.92 -12.31 -23.63
N LEU A 50 -6.64 -12.15 -24.01
CA LEU A 50 -6.23 -11.30 -25.12
C LEU A 50 -6.67 -11.87 -26.46
N VAL A 51 -6.51 -13.20 -26.66
CA VAL A 51 -6.83 -13.85 -27.94
C VAL A 51 -8.33 -13.76 -28.27
N PRO A 52 -9.29 -14.14 -27.39
CA PRO A 52 -10.70 -13.96 -27.67
C PRO A 52 -11.07 -12.49 -27.93
N MET A 53 -10.53 -11.57 -27.17
CA MET A 53 -10.81 -10.13 -27.34
C MET A 53 -10.36 -9.65 -28.73
N VAL A 54 -9.13 -10.00 -29.15
CA VAL A 54 -8.58 -9.58 -30.45
C VAL A 54 -9.33 -10.26 -31.59
N THR A 55 -9.56 -11.58 -31.52
CA THR A 55 -10.27 -12.32 -32.57
C THR A 55 -11.69 -11.81 -32.75
N THR A 56 -12.43 -11.58 -31.68
CA THR A 56 -13.80 -11.04 -31.76
C THR A 56 -13.80 -9.64 -32.38
N ALA A 57 -12.88 -8.77 -31.96
CA ALA A 57 -12.82 -7.42 -32.48
C ALA A 57 -12.39 -7.34 -33.94
N LEU A 58 -11.59 -8.30 -34.42
CA LEU A 58 -11.19 -8.38 -35.82
C LEU A 58 -12.23 -9.05 -36.69
N SER A 59 -13.00 -10.04 -36.15
CA SER A 59 -14.02 -10.78 -36.91
C SER A 59 -15.26 -9.94 -37.22
N GLN A 60 -15.60 -9.00 -36.36
CA GLN A 60 -16.81 -8.16 -36.52
C GLN A 60 -16.64 -7.03 -37.54
N ASN A 61 -15.45 -6.83 -38.08
CA ASN A 61 -15.10 -5.89 -39.15
C ASN A 61 -15.66 -4.45 -39.04
N GLU A 62 -16.19 -4.07 -37.85
CA GLU A 62 -16.75 -2.76 -37.59
C GLU A 62 -15.70 -1.77 -37.04
N PRO A 63 -15.74 -0.48 -37.43
CA PRO A 63 -14.77 0.52 -37.01
C PRO A 63 -14.70 0.69 -35.49
N GLU A 64 -15.83 0.52 -34.78
CA GLU A 64 -15.92 0.67 -33.33
C GLU A 64 -15.08 -0.39 -32.57
N TYR A 65 -15.08 -1.64 -33.02
CA TYR A 65 -14.29 -2.69 -32.39
C TYR A 65 -12.78 -2.50 -32.60
N ARG A 66 -12.38 -1.98 -33.77
CA ARG A 66 -10.99 -1.62 -34.03
C ARG A 66 -10.54 -0.41 -33.18
N ALA A 67 -11.41 0.59 -33.04
CA ALA A 67 -11.17 1.73 -32.14
C ALA A 67 -11.03 1.27 -30.69
N TYR A 68 -11.88 0.35 -30.22
CA TYR A 68 -11.81 -0.26 -28.90
C TYR A 68 -10.49 -1.03 -28.68
N LEU A 69 -10.06 -1.85 -29.63
CA LEU A 69 -8.76 -2.52 -29.58
C LEU A 69 -7.59 -1.55 -29.43
N ASN A 70 -7.61 -0.51 -30.27
CA ASN A 70 -6.57 0.52 -30.23
C ASN A 70 -6.58 1.28 -28.91
N ASP A 71 -7.76 1.58 -28.38
CA ASP A 71 -7.90 2.25 -27.08
C ASP A 71 -7.31 1.36 -25.95
N ILE A 72 -7.66 0.07 -25.89
CA ILE A 72 -7.17 -0.82 -24.82
C ILE A 72 -5.68 -1.11 -24.93
N LEU A 73 -5.19 -1.43 -26.13
CA LEU A 73 -3.80 -1.86 -26.30
C LEU A 73 -2.81 -0.70 -26.23
N PHE A 74 -3.16 0.46 -26.76
CA PHE A 74 -2.23 1.57 -26.90
C PHE A 74 -2.61 2.80 -26.07
N ARG A 75 -3.84 3.29 -26.17
CA ARG A 75 -4.24 4.52 -25.50
C ARG A 75 -4.35 4.36 -23.97
N GLN A 76 -4.88 3.24 -23.50
CA GLN A 76 -5.01 2.94 -22.08
C GLN A 76 -3.70 2.49 -21.41
N THR A 77 -2.72 2.07 -22.20
CA THR A 77 -1.39 1.70 -21.69
C THR A 77 -0.39 2.83 -21.86
N ALA A 78 0.10 3.05 -23.08
CA ALA A 78 1.14 4.03 -23.36
C ALA A 78 0.63 5.47 -23.36
N GLY A 79 -0.57 5.72 -23.91
CA GLY A 79 -1.13 7.06 -24.02
C GLY A 79 -1.44 7.69 -22.67
N ARG A 80 -2.02 6.93 -21.73
CA ARG A 80 -2.29 7.42 -20.36
C ARG A 80 -1.03 7.64 -19.53
N TYR A 81 0.02 6.86 -19.80
CA TYR A 81 1.29 7.05 -19.11
C TYR A 81 1.99 8.33 -19.59
N SER A 82 1.97 8.61 -20.91
CA SER A 82 2.69 9.74 -21.49
C SER A 82 1.93 11.06 -21.47
N LYS A 83 0.59 11.04 -21.51
CA LYS A 83 -0.28 12.24 -21.61
C LYS A 83 -1.28 12.33 -20.46
N SER A 84 -0.89 12.00 -19.25
CA SER A 84 -1.77 12.11 -18.09
C SER A 84 -1.77 13.55 -17.56
N TRP A 85 -2.64 14.40 -18.14
CA TRP A 85 -2.86 15.79 -17.70
C TRP A 85 -3.78 15.88 -16.48
N ASP A 86 -4.64 14.86 -16.27
CA ASP A 86 -5.50 14.77 -15.12
C ASP A 86 -4.69 14.44 -13.88
N HIS A 87 -4.94 15.15 -12.78
CA HIS A 87 -4.25 14.96 -11.49
C HIS A 87 -2.75 15.26 -11.55
N ALA A 88 -2.34 16.34 -12.22
CA ALA A 88 -0.94 16.77 -12.24
C ALA A 88 -0.43 17.00 -10.82
N GLN A 89 0.62 16.30 -10.46
CA GLN A 89 1.25 16.34 -9.13
C GLN A 89 2.77 16.46 -9.27
N PRO A 90 3.46 17.10 -8.31
CA PRO A 90 4.90 17.24 -8.34
C PRO A 90 5.61 15.87 -8.27
N TRP A 91 6.88 15.82 -8.70
CA TRP A 91 7.64 14.56 -8.77
C TRP A 91 7.80 13.87 -7.39
N TRP A 92 7.80 14.63 -6.30
CA TRP A 92 7.90 14.12 -4.92
C TRP A 92 6.56 13.66 -4.32
N TYR A 93 5.45 13.75 -5.04
CA TYR A 93 4.12 13.39 -4.54
C TYR A 93 4.08 12.04 -3.84
N HIS A 94 4.65 11.00 -4.46
CA HIS A 94 4.65 9.66 -3.90
C HIS A 94 5.48 9.51 -2.61
N PHE A 95 6.47 10.36 -2.38
CA PHE A 95 7.19 10.38 -1.08
C PHE A 95 6.27 10.88 0.03
N GLY A 96 5.43 11.87 -0.24
CA GLY A 96 4.39 12.33 0.68
C GLY A 96 3.36 11.23 0.96
N VAL A 97 2.90 10.53 -0.09
CA VAL A 97 1.97 9.39 0.05
C VAL A 97 2.59 8.28 0.91
N MET A 98 3.85 7.93 0.68
CA MET A 98 4.54 6.93 1.52
C MET A 98 4.63 7.39 2.97
N ALA A 99 4.96 8.66 3.21
CA ALA A 99 5.12 9.19 4.56
C ALA A 99 3.79 9.21 5.34
N SER A 100 2.67 9.51 4.67
CA SER A 100 1.35 9.62 5.30
C SER A 100 0.59 8.30 5.36
N MET A 101 0.59 7.52 4.28
CA MET A 101 -0.29 6.35 4.15
C MET A 101 0.40 5.01 4.47
N TRP A 102 1.74 4.92 4.33
CA TRP A 102 2.47 3.67 4.61
C TRP A 102 2.95 3.59 6.07
N TRP A 103 2.28 4.30 6.92
CA TRP A 103 2.50 4.25 8.34
C TRP A 103 2.01 2.90 8.92
N PRO A 104 2.70 2.23 9.87
CA PRO A 104 3.95 2.66 10.52
C PRO A 104 5.24 2.18 9.83
N ALA A 105 5.18 1.53 8.66
CA ALA A 105 6.35 0.95 7.99
C ALA A 105 7.41 2.03 7.66
N MET A 106 6.98 3.20 7.19
CA MET A 106 7.87 4.32 6.86
C MET A 106 8.65 4.86 8.07
N PHE A 107 8.09 4.71 9.26
CA PHE A 107 8.74 5.11 10.50
C PHE A 107 10.06 4.37 10.77
N ALA A 108 10.17 3.14 10.27
CA ALA A 108 11.34 2.30 10.44
C ALA A 108 12.48 2.64 9.47
N LEU A 109 12.24 3.44 8.42
CA LEU A 109 13.21 3.74 7.36
C LEU A 109 14.56 4.28 7.86
N PRO A 110 14.63 5.25 8.80
CA PRO A 110 15.92 5.76 9.27
C PRO A 110 16.85 4.66 9.78
N TRP A 111 16.31 3.59 10.33
CA TRP A 111 17.08 2.43 10.81
C TRP A 111 17.21 1.33 9.76
N ALA A 112 16.24 1.21 8.85
CA ALA A 112 16.23 0.20 7.80
C ALA A 112 17.21 0.53 6.67
N ILE A 113 17.27 1.79 6.22
CA ILE A 113 18.15 2.22 5.11
C ILE A 113 19.63 1.85 5.34
N PRO A 114 20.26 2.15 6.50
CA PRO A 114 21.61 1.72 6.75
C PRO A 114 21.80 0.20 6.78
N ALA A 115 20.78 -0.53 7.25
CA ALA A 115 20.80 -1.99 7.26
C ALA A 115 20.69 -2.56 5.84
N TRP A 116 19.77 -2.07 5.02
CA TRP A 116 19.63 -2.44 3.61
C TRP A 116 20.91 -2.18 2.83
N ARG A 117 21.51 -0.98 2.99
CA ARG A 117 22.79 -0.65 2.36
C ARG A 117 23.88 -1.68 2.70
N ARG A 118 24.00 -2.09 3.98
CA ARG A 118 24.97 -3.13 4.38
C ARG A 118 24.65 -4.49 3.75
N ARG A 119 23.36 -4.89 3.66
CA ARG A 119 22.93 -6.15 3.05
C ARG A 119 23.22 -6.17 1.55
N LEU A 120 22.90 -5.10 0.85
CA LEU A 120 23.20 -4.96 -0.59
C LEU A 120 24.70 -4.99 -0.86
N ARG A 121 25.53 -4.33 -0.03
CA ARG A 121 27.00 -4.40 -0.13
C ARG A 121 27.54 -5.82 0.09
N ARG A 122 26.88 -6.61 0.91
CA ARG A 122 27.18 -8.04 1.13
C ARG A 122 26.60 -8.95 0.04
N ARG A 123 26.01 -8.39 -1.01
CA ARG A 123 25.38 -9.11 -2.12
C ARG A 123 24.27 -10.05 -1.69
N ASP A 124 23.45 -9.66 -0.67
CA ASP A 124 22.32 -10.45 -0.21
C ASP A 124 21.12 -10.26 -1.15
N ALA A 125 20.90 -11.25 -2.02
CA ALA A 125 19.86 -11.21 -3.05
C ALA A 125 18.42 -11.11 -2.48
N ARG A 126 18.21 -11.57 -1.23
CA ARG A 126 16.90 -11.49 -0.57
C ARG A 126 16.43 -10.06 -0.36
N TYR A 127 17.35 -9.09 -0.29
CA TYR A 127 17.03 -7.67 -0.18
C TYR A 127 17.04 -6.97 -1.55
N LEU A 128 17.80 -7.48 -2.52
CA LEU A 128 17.89 -6.86 -3.83
C LEU A 128 16.53 -6.84 -4.54
N LEU A 129 15.85 -7.99 -4.61
CA LEU A 129 14.61 -8.11 -5.35
C LEU A 129 13.49 -7.21 -4.81
N PRO A 130 13.12 -7.27 -3.52
CA PRO A 130 12.06 -6.42 -2.98
C PRO A 130 12.42 -4.94 -3.02
N LEU A 131 13.69 -4.55 -2.78
CA LEU A 131 14.10 -3.16 -2.86
C LEU A 131 14.15 -2.64 -4.30
N ALA A 132 14.56 -3.47 -5.26
CA ALA A 132 14.54 -3.12 -6.68
C ALA A 132 13.10 -2.91 -7.18
N TRP A 133 12.17 -3.78 -6.78
CA TRP A 133 10.76 -3.61 -7.11
C TRP A 133 10.18 -2.34 -6.51
N TRP A 134 10.39 -2.12 -5.20
CA TRP A 134 9.95 -0.91 -4.53
C TRP A 134 10.47 0.34 -5.23
N ALA A 135 11.77 0.41 -5.47
CA ALA A 135 12.38 1.55 -6.15
C ALA A 135 11.84 1.72 -7.58
N PHE A 136 11.74 0.62 -8.33
CA PHE A 136 11.21 0.63 -9.69
C PHE A 136 9.78 1.17 -9.75
N VAL A 137 8.86 0.65 -8.94
CA VAL A 137 7.46 1.08 -8.94
C VAL A 137 7.34 2.56 -8.56
N VAL A 138 8.04 2.99 -7.49
CA VAL A 138 7.99 4.39 -7.07
C VAL A 138 8.57 5.31 -8.14
N LEU A 139 9.70 4.98 -8.73
CA LEU A 139 10.31 5.78 -9.79
C LEU A 139 9.43 5.80 -11.05
N PHE A 140 8.97 4.65 -11.49
CA PHE A 140 8.14 4.50 -12.69
C PHE A 140 6.88 5.37 -12.63
N PHE A 141 6.16 5.34 -11.49
CA PHE A 141 4.95 6.13 -11.33
C PHE A 141 5.21 7.61 -10.91
N SER A 142 6.44 7.96 -10.56
CA SER A 142 6.81 9.36 -10.27
C SER A 142 7.18 10.17 -11.52
N ILE A 143 7.52 9.51 -12.64
CA ILE A 143 7.89 10.18 -13.89
C ILE A 143 6.69 10.88 -14.56
N PRO A 144 5.50 10.26 -14.73
CA PRO A 144 4.37 10.92 -15.38
C PRO A 144 3.84 12.10 -14.57
N GLY A 145 3.25 13.09 -15.25
CA GLY A 145 2.62 14.25 -14.62
C GLY A 145 1.43 13.86 -13.73
N GLY A 146 0.53 13.03 -14.24
CA GLY A 146 -0.64 12.58 -13.50
C GLY A 146 -0.32 11.46 -12.52
N LYS A 147 -0.51 11.74 -11.22
CA LYS A 147 -0.19 10.82 -10.13
C LYS A 147 -1.40 10.59 -9.24
N ARG A 148 -1.55 9.33 -8.79
CA ARG A 148 -2.52 8.95 -7.75
C ARG A 148 -1.83 8.09 -6.71
N ASP A 149 -2.29 8.20 -5.49
CA ASP A 149 -1.80 7.47 -4.31
C ASP A 149 -1.79 5.94 -4.50
N VAL A 150 -2.84 5.41 -5.13
CA VAL A 150 -2.98 3.96 -5.38
C VAL A 150 -1.94 3.38 -6.33
N TYR A 151 -1.25 4.21 -7.13
CA TYR A 151 -0.31 3.70 -8.14
C TYR A 151 0.93 3.05 -7.53
N ILE A 152 1.36 3.50 -6.36
CA ILE A 152 2.52 2.91 -5.66
C ILE A 152 2.14 1.77 -4.69
N LEU A 153 0.85 1.45 -4.56
CA LEU A 153 0.40 0.37 -3.68
C LEU A 153 1.08 -0.99 -3.96
N PRO A 154 1.34 -1.39 -5.23
CA PRO A 154 2.07 -2.62 -5.51
C PRO A 154 3.49 -2.69 -4.96
N ALA A 155 4.09 -1.56 -4.60
CA ALA A 155 5.42 -1.50 -3.99
C ALA A 155 5.39 -1.78 -2.47
N LEU A 156 4.27 -1.56 -1.80
CA LEU A 156 4.14 -1.71 -0.34
C LEU A 156 4.46 -3.13 0.16
N PRO A 157 3.94 -4.23 -0.42
CA PRO A 157 4.28 -5.58 0.03
C PRO A 157 5.78 -5.86 -0.02
N MET A 158 6.46 -5.39 -1.06
CA MET A 158 7.90 -5.60 -1.21
C MET A 158 8.72 -4.74 -0.24
N ALA A 159 8.29 -3.51 0.04
CA ALA A 159 8.86 -2.69 1.10
C ALA A 159 8.72 -3.39 2.47
N CYS A 160 7.55 -3.96 2.76
CA CYS A 160 7.31 -4.74 3.98
C CYS A 160 8.18 -6.01 4.05
N LEU A 161 8.34 -6.74 2.95
CA LEU A 161 9.23 -7.91 2.89
C LEU A 161 10.70 -7.55 3.15
N ALA A 162 11.16 -6.41 2.63
CA ALA A 162 12.51 -5.93 2.90
C ALA A 162 12.69 -5.43 4.34
N LEU A 163 11.62 -4.96 4.98
CA LEU A 163 11.63 -4.41 6.33
C LEU A 163 11.45 -5.48 7.41
N ALA A 164 10.60 -6.47 7.19
CA ALA A 164 10.19 -7.46 8.19
C ALA A 164 11.37 -8.14 8.93
N PRO A 165 12.44 -8.61 8.26
CA PRO A 165 13.57 -9.22 8.95
C PRO A 165 14.36 -8.26 9.86
N LEU A 166 14.20 -6.95 9.67
CA LEU A 166 14.89 -5.92 10.44
C LEU A 166 14.09 -5.44 11.64
N LEU A 167 12.74 -5.60 11.60
CA LEU A 167 11.84 -5.09 12.63
C LEU A 167 12.20 -5.55 14.04
N PRO A 168 12.52 -6.84 14.32
CA PRO A 168 12.88 -7.27 15.68
C PRO A 168 14.10 -6.50 16.23
N GLY A 169 15.07 -6.21 15.37
CA GLY A 169 16.25 -5.44 15.75
C GLY A 169 15.95 -3.92 15.92
N ILE A 170 15.03 -3.39 15.13
CA ILE A 170 14.64 -1.97 15.20
C ILE A 170 13.83 -1.70 16.46
N VAL A 171 12.81 -2.52 16.74
CA VAL A 171 11.92 -2.31 17.91
C VAL A 171 12.60 -2.55 19.26
N ARG A 172 13.74 -3.25 19.29
CA ARG A 172 14.57 -3.39 20.49
C ARG A 172 15.33 -2.11 20.84
N LYS A 173 15.55 -1.22 19.87
CA LYS A 173 16.25 0.04 20.11
C LYS A 173 15.37 1.01 20.90
N LEU A 174 16.02 1.81 21.76
CA LEU A 174 15.32 2.74 22.65
C LEU A 174 14.56 3.82 21.89
N TRP A 175 15.21 4.46 20.91
CA TRP A 175 14.62 5.59 20.17
C TRP A 175 13.40 5.20 19.32
N PRO A 176 13.42 4.18 18.46
CA PRO A 176 12.23 3.76 17.72
C PRO A 176 11.06 3.45 18.65
N ARG A 177 11.34 2.77 19.77
CA ARG A 177 10.32 2.44 20.75
C ARG A 177 9.75 3.66 21.45
N ARG A 178 10.57 4.63 21.85
CA ARG A 178 10.12 5.90 22.44
C ARG A 178 9.26 6.70 21.47
N ILE A 179 9.72 6.84 20.24
CA ILE A 179 8.99 7.56 19.20
C ILE A 179 7.63 6.89 18.93
N ALA A 180 7.61 5.56 18.74
CA ALA A 180 6.37 4.82 18.54
C ALA A 180 5.40 4.97 19.73
N PHE A 181 5.94 4.98 20.95
CA PHE A 181 5.13 5.23 22.17
C PHE A 181 4.55 6.64 22.18
N VAL A 182 5.35 7.68 21.94
CA VAL A 182 4.89 9.08 21.97
C VAL A 182 3.86 9.34 20.88
N VAL A 183 4.12 8.88 19.67
CA VAL A 183 3.19 9.03 18.54
C VAL A 183 1.90 8.25 18.80
N GLY A 184 2.00 7.00 19.28
CA GLY A 184 0.84 6.20 19.64
C GLY A 184 0.02 6.84 20.74
N LEU A 185 0.67 7.43 21.76
CA LEU A 185 0.00 8.15 22.84
C LEU A 185 -0.72 9.40 22.31
N ALA A 186 -0.04 10.20 21.50
CA ALA A 186 -0.64 11.40 20.91
C ALA A 186 -1.89 11.06 20.09
N LEU A 187 -1.80 10.04 19.23
CA LEU A 187 -2.94 9.58 18.43
C LEU A 187 -4.08 9.04 19.31
N ALA A 188 -3.77 8.23 20.32
CA ALA A 188 -4.77 7.70 21.23
C ALA A 188 -5.51 8.82 22.00
N VAL A 189 -4.78 9.82 22.46
CA VAL A 189 -5.37 11.01 23.12
C VAL A 189 -6.22 11.81 22.14
N VAL A 190 -5.73 12.06 20.93
CA VAL A 190 -6.49 12.80 19.90
C VAL A 190 -7.80 12.08 19.56
N PHE A 191 -7.76 10.77 19.33
CA PHE A 191 -8.97 10.00 19.03
C PHE A 191 -9.94 9.97 20.21
N PHE A 192 -9.43 9.79 21.43
CA PHE A 192 -10.25 9.78 22.62
C PHE A 192 -10.93 11.14 22.85
N VAL A 193 -10.16 12.22 22.77
CA VAL A 193 -10.69 13.59 22.97
C VAL A 193 -11.66 13.97 21.87
N ALA A 194 -11.33 13.67 20.60
CA ALA A 194 -12.23 13.94 19.47
C ALA A 194 -13.54 13.15 19.60
N GLY A 195 -13.45 11.87 19.94
CA GLY A 195 -14.63 11.04 20.17
C GLY A 195 -15.49 11.53 21.35
N ALA A 196 -14.86 11.93 22.44
CA ALA A 196 -15.57 12.50 23.59
C ALA A 196 -16.23 13.84 23.23
N TRP A 197 -15.52 14.69 22.51
CA TRP A 197 -16.07 15.97 22.06
C TRP A 197 -17.25 15.78 21.10
N MET A 198 -17.19 14.84 20.16
CA MET A 198 -18.32 14.51 19.29
C MET A 198 -19.50 13.90 20.08
N TRP A 199 -19.22 13.10 21.12
CA TRP A 199 -20.25 12.43 21.89
C TRP A 199 -21.04 13.39 22.81
N PHE A 200 -20.34 14.36 23.43
CA PHE A 200 -20.91 15.23 24.45
C PHE A 200 -21.07 16.71 24.05
N GLY A 201 -20.38 17.15 23.01
CA GLY A 201 -20.19 18.57 22.72
C GLY A 201 -20.88 19.12 21.46
N GLU A 202 -21.51 18.28 20.65
CA GLU A 202 -22.17 18.67 19.38
C GLU A 202 -21.34 19.69 18.55
N PRO A 203 -20.10 19.40 18.18
CA PRO A 203 -19.26 20.38 17.51
C PRO A 203 -19.79 20.71 16.11
N LYS A 204 -19.67 21.98 15.68
CA LYS A 204 -20.16 22.46 14.37
C LYS A 204 -19.66 21.63 13.17
N PHE A 205 -18.47 21.04 13.25
CA PHE A 205 -17.95 20.18 12.18
C PHE A 205 -18.70 18.84 12.10
N GLU A 206 -19.28 18.36 13.20
CA GLU A 206 -20.09 17.14 13.24
C GLU A 206 -21.34 17.31 12.37
N THR A 207 -22.06 18.42 12.53
CA THR A 207 -23.27 18.72 11.74
C THR A 207 -22.95 18.69 10.25
N LYS A 208 -21.83 19.31 9.86
CA LYS A 208 -21.38 19.32 8.48
C LYS A 208 -20.98 17.90 7.99
N PHE A 209 -20.23 17.15 8.82
CA PHE A 209 -19.81 15.81 8.52
C PHE A 209 -21.00 14.83 8.39
N VAL A 210 -21.99 14.95 9.27
CA VAL A 210 -23.22 14.16 9.27
C VAL A 210 -24.04 14.47 8.01
N MET A 211 -24.22 15.76 7.67
CA MET A 211 -24.95 16.18 6.47
C MET A 211 -24.25 15.74 5.17
N GLU A 212 -22.94 15.95 5.05
CA GLU A 212 -22.18 15.60 3.85
C GLU A 212 -22.05 14.08 3.62
N ARG A 213 -22.13 13.28 4.68
CA ARG A 213 -21.94 11.81 4.64
C ARG A 213 -23.22 11.01 4.82
N GLY A 214 -24.35 11.67 5.10
CA GLY A 214 -25.66 11.03 5.22
C GLY A 214 -25.82 10.10 6.43
N TYR A 215 -25.11 10.36 7.53
CA TYR A 215 -25.26 9.57 8.74
C TYR A 215 -26.61 9.85 9.41
N THR A 216 -27.40 8.80 9.59
CA THR A 216 -28.74 8.89 10.20
C THR A 216 -28.72 8.90 11.72
N ASP A 217 -27.59 8.52 12.35
CA ASP A 217 -27.41 8.42 13.80
C ASP A 217 -26.81 9.68 14.45
N GLY A 218 -26.70 10.78 13.68
CA GLY A 218 -26.10 12.02 14.15
C GLY A 218 -24.60 11.92 14.46
N GLY A 219 -23.89 10.95 13.82
CA GLY A 219 -22.44 10.77 14.02
C GLY A 219 -22.06 10.01 15.29
N ARG A 220 -23.02 9.50 16.07
CA ARG A 220 -22.75 8.77 17.33
C ARG A 220 -21.92 7.51 17.13
N ALA A 221 -22.16 6.76 16.05
CA ALA A 221 -21.34 5.59 15.74
C ALA A 221 -19.88 5.96 15.45
N ALA A 222 -19.64 7.07 14.72
CA ALA A 222 -18.31 7.59 14.49
C ALA A 222 -17.62 8.06 15.77
N ALA A 223 -18.33 8.79 16.62
CA ALA A 223 -17.86 9.21 17.93
C ALA A 223 -17.50 8.01 18.82
N GLY A 224 -18.37 7.00 18.88
CA GLY A 224 -18.14 5.75 19.60
C GLY A 224 -16.92 4.98 19.12
N LEU A 225 -16.70 4.92 17.79
CA LEU A 225 -15.50 4.31 17.21
C LEU A 225 -14.23 5.05 17.64
N LEU A 226 -14.21 6.39 17.55
CA LEU A 226 -13.06 7.20 17.99
C LEU A 226 -12.77 7.01 19.47
N LEU A 227 -13.79 7.00 20.32
CA LEU A 227 -13.66 6.71 21.75
C LEU A 227 -13.09 5.32 22.00
N ALA A 228 -13.59 4.29 21.30
CA ALA A 228 -13.13 2.92 21.44
C ALA A 228 -11.66 2.77 21.01
N ILE A 229 -11.26 3.35 19.89
CA ILE A 229 -9.87 3.34 19.41
C ILE A 229 -8.96 4.09 20.38
N GLY A 230 -9.39 5.26 20.86
CA GLY A 230 -8.64 6.06 21.82
C GLY A 230 -8.46 5.34 23.16
N ALA A 231 -9.54 4.80 23.73
CA ALA A 231 -9.49 4.03 24.98
C ALA A 231 -8.63 2.76 24.84
N TRP A 232 -8.78 2.02 23.76
CA TRP A 232 -7.91 0.87 23.46
C TRP A 232 -6.45 1.28 23.40
N GLY A 233 -6.15 2.38 22.69
CA GLY A 233 -4.80 2.90 22.54
C GLY A 233 -4.16 3.27 23.88
N LEU A 234 -4.88 3.97 24.74
CA LEU A 234 -4.43 4.33 26.08
C LEU A 234 -4.18 3.10 26.94
N GLY A 235 -5.10 2.12 26.90
CA GLY A 235 -4.95 0.85 27.64
C GLY A 235 -3.75 0.03 27.18
N ALA A 236 -3.56 -0.12 25.87
CA ALA A 236 -2.43 -0.85 25.29
C ALA A 236 -1.08 -0.19 25.61
N LEU A 237 -1.03 1.15 25.61
CA LEU A 237 0.18 1.90 25.97
C LEU A 237 0.47 1.89 27.48
N ALA A 238 -0.54 1.92 28.33
CA ALA A 238 -0.39 1.70 29.77
C ALA A 238 0.20 0.31 30.04
N TRP A 239 -0.32 -0.73 29.38
CA TRP A 239 0.21 -2.09 29.45
C TRP A 239 1.67 -2.15 28.98
N HIS A 240 2.00 -1.49 27.87
CA HIS A 240 3.37 -1.39 27.38
C HIS A 240 4.33 -0.80 28.41
N ARG A 241 3.91 0.27 29.08
CA ARG A 241 4.73 0.92 30.13
C ARG A 241 4.99 0.00 31.30
N VAL A 242 3.99 -0.75 31.76
CA VAL A 242 4.09 -1.70 32.86
C VAL A 242 4.98 -2.88 32.52
N ARG A 243 4.80 -3.48 31.35
CA ARG A 243 5.52 -4.71 30.94
C ARG A 243 6.86 -4.44 30.27
N ARG A 244 7.21 -3.20 29.94
CA ARG A 244 8.47 -2.77 29.29
C ARG A 244 8.86 -3.54 28.01
N GLY A 245 7.91 -4.24 27.38
CA GLY A 245 8.10 -5.02 26.15
C GLY A 245 7.52 -4.34 24.91
N VAL A 246 7.69 -4.96 23.75
CA VAL A 246 7.09 -4.49 22.48
C VAL A 246 5.62 -4.92 22.33
N HIS A 247 5.15 -5.82 23.18
CA HIS A 247 3.81 -6.39 23.09
C HIS A 247 2.70 -5.33 23.13
N GLY A 248 2.84 -4.30 23.98
CA GLY A 248 1.85 -3.21 24.04
C GLY A 248 1.72 -2.44 22.72
N LEU A 249 2.81 -2.24 21.98
CA LEU A 249 2.76 -1.59 20.67
C LEU A 249 2.13 -2.51 19.60
N ILE A 250 2.35 -3.82 19.69
CA ILE A 250 1.68 -4.80 18.83
C ILE A 250 0.18 -4.81 19.11
N TRP A 251 -0.22 -4.85 20.40
CA TRP A 251 -1.63 -4.80 20.79
C TRP A 251 -2.30 -3.49 20.40
N LEU A 252 -1.59 -2.34 20.51
CA LEU A 252 -2.07 -1.05 20.01
C LEU A 252 -2.47 -1.16 18.55
N LEU A 253 -1.58 -1.63 17.68
CA LEU A 253 -1.83 -1.74 16.24
C LEU A 253 -2.91 -2.78 15.92
N ALA A 254 -2.80 -3.99 16.49
CA ALA A 254 -3.74 -5.07 16.23
C ALA A 254 -5.18 -4.71 16.66
N GLY A 255 -5.35 -4.18 17.86
CA GLY A 255 -6.68 -3.81 18.34
C GLY A 255 -7.27 -2.61 17.62
N THR A 256 -6.47 -1.60 17.28
CA THR A 256 -6.92 -0.48 16.42
C THR A 256 -7.39 -1.00 15.06
N TRP A 257 -6.63 -1.92 14.45
CA TRP A 257 -7.01 -2.52 13.18
C TRP A 257 -8.30 -3.34 13.29
N VAL A 258 -8.47 -4.14 14.34
CA VAL A 258 -9.69 -4.92 14.59
C VAL A 258 -10.90 -4.01 14.78
N LEU A 259 -10.79 -2.99 15.63
CA LEU A 259 -11.87 -2.02 15.85
C LEU A 259 -12.26 -1.29 14.57
N PHE A 260 -11.27 -0.85 13.79
CA PHE A 260 -11.52 -0.20 12.51
C PHE A 260 -12.17 -1.16 11.50
N SER A 261 -11.72 -2.42 11.42
CA SER A 261 -12.27 -3.40 10.49
C SER A 261 -13.71 -3.81 10.82
N LEU A 262 -14.02 -3.95 12.12
CA LEU A 262 -15.34 -4.39 12.56
C LEU A 262 -16.39 -3.27 12.62
N ILE A 263 -15.97 -2.06 12.94
CA ILE A 263 -16.87 -0.92 13.16
C ILE A 263 -16.64 0.16 12.11
N GLY A 264 -15.38 0.57 11.91
CA GLY A 264 -15.05 1.69 11.04
C GLY A 264 -15.28 1.42 9.56
N TYR A 265 -14.91 0.22 9.10
CA TYR A 265 -15.10 -0.13 7.70
C TYR A 265 -16.59 -0.22 7.30
N PRO A 266 -17.47 -0.93 8.01
CA PRO A 266 -18.91 -0.89 7.74
C PRO A 266 -19.47 0.53 7.77
N LEU A 267 -19.14 1.31 8.79
CA LEU A 267 -19.60 2.69 8.94
C LEU A 267 -19.21 3.58 7.74
N LEU A 268 -17.97 3.48 7.27
CA LEU A 268 -17.50 4.23 6.11
C LEU A 268 -18.07 3.69 4.80
N ASN A 269 -18.27 2.37 4.70
CA ASN A 269 -18.77 1.73 3.50
C ASN A 269 -20.23 2.15 3.21
N ASP A 270 -21.06 2.24 4.22
CA ASP A 270 -22.46 2.69 4.07
C ASP A 270 -22.54 4.13 3.55
N SER A 271 -21.62 5.00 3.97
CA SER A 271 -21.57 6.40 3.55
C SER A 271 -20.87 6.63 2.20
N THR A 272 -20.06 5.68 1.71
CA THR A 272 -19.26 5.83 0.48
C THR A 272 -19.65 4.86 -0.63
N SER A 273 -20.48 3.88 -0.33
CA SER A 273 -20.95 2.87 -1.27
C SER A 273 -21.96 3.44 -2.24
N ALA A 274 -21.83 3.11 -3.53
CA ALA A 274 -22.81 3.45 -4.55
C ALA A 274 -24.22 2.86 -4.28
N ARG A 275 -24.32 1.86 -3.36
CA ARG A 275 -25.62 1.30 -2.93
C ARG A 275 -26.44 2.29 -2.07
N GLY A 276 -25.80 3.27 -1.43
CA GLY A 276 -26.52 4.32 -0.69
C GLY A 276 -27.02 5.46 -1.56
N LEU A 277 -26.71 5.44 -2.87
CA LEU A 277 -27.13 6.45 -3.86
C LEU A 277 -28.28 5.94 -4.76
N MET A 278 -28.72 4.71 -4.58
CA MET A 278 -29.91 4.12 -5.21
C MET A 278 -31.06 4.04 -4.19
#